data_a7e8672c9558729332a52e1f4174871a
#
_entry.id   a7e8672c9558729332a52e1f4174871a
#
_cell.length_a   1.000
_cell.length_b   1.000
_cell.length_c   1.000
_cell.angle_alpha   90.00
_cell.angle_beta   90.00
_cell.angle_gamma   90.00
#
_symmetry.space_group_name_H-M   'P 1'
#
loop_
_entity.id
_entity.type
_entity.pdbx_description
1 polymer ?
#
loop_
_entity_poly.entity_id
_entity_poly.type
_entity_poly.pdbx_seq_one_letter_code
_entity_poly.pdbx_strand_id
1 'polypeptide(L)'
;MTTTQIKSITLESFLQESYIDDSPAWEYLNGEIQQKALPSGQHSKIQYKLCETVNQSTEPAKIAYALPELRCNLGGRSLVPDIAVFYWNRIPLTSEGDIVNYFDSFPDWTIEILSPHQAMTPVIDKIIHCLEYGCQLGWLIVPDDRSILVFKPNQTPKVYYLNSEETLPVLEKIEISLTVADIFAWLKMR
;
A
#
# COMPACT_ATOMS: atom_id res chain seq x y z
N MET A 1 23.93 16.81 35.11
CA MET A 1 23.45 15.82 34.11
C MET A 1 22.55 16.58 33.16
N THR A 2 23.01 16.87 31.97
CA THR A 2 22.25 17.59 30.96
C THR A 2 21.38 16.57 30.23
N THR A 3 20.09 16.55 30.52
CA THR A 3 19.12 15.69 29.80
C THR A 3 18.97 16.27 28.40
N THR A 4 19.59 15.66 27.41
CA THR A 4 19.34 15.98 26.01
C THR A 4 17.89 15.56 25.73
N GLN A 5 16.98 16.52 25.64
CA GLN A 5 15.64 16.27 25.11
C GLN A 5 15.83 15.89 23.65
N ILE A 6 15.64 14.63 23.32
CA ILE A 6 15.41 14.19 21.93
C ILE A 6 14.09 14.84 21.53
N LYS A 7 14.17 15.88 20.69
CA LYS A 7 12.99 16.55 20.15
C LYS A 7 12.29 15.52 19.27
N SER A 8 11.21 14.91 19.77
CA SER A 8 10.38 14.04 18.94
C SER A 8 9.83 14.88 17.79
N ILE A 9 10.14 14.49 16.57
CA ILE A 9 9.58 15.12 15.37
C ILE A 9 8.08 14.84 15.38
N THR A 10 7.25 15.85 15.13
CA THR A 10 5.81 15.68 14.98
C THR A 10 5.47 15.37 13.52
N LEU A 11 4.30 14.79 13.28
CA LEU A 11 3.81 14.54 11.93
C LEU A 11 3.75 15.84 11.10
N GLU A 12 3.25 16.93 11.70
CA GLU A 12 3.16 18.23 11.04
C GLU A 12 4.54 18.76 10.65
N SER A 13 5.55 18.57 11.52
CA SER A 13 6.93 18.96 11.21
C SER A 13 7.51 18.10 10.10
N PHE A 14 7.26 16.79 10.12
CA PHE A 14 7.70 15.88 9.07
C PHE A 14 7.10 16.25 7.70
N LEU A 15 5.81 16.58 7.64
CA LEU A 15 5.12 16.94 6.39
C LEU A 15 5.60 18.26 5.77
N GLN A 16 6.43 19.05 6.49
CA GLN A 16 7.06 20.27 5.95
C GLN A 16 8.48 20.03 5.41
N GLU A 17 9.02 18.84 5.59
CA GLU A 17 10.36 18.51 5.12
C GLU A 17 10.41 18.32 3.62
N SER A 18 11.41 18.86 2.96
CA SER A 18 11.52 18.83 1.49
C SER A 18 11.89 17.46 0.92
N TYR A 19 12.40 16.56 1.75
CA TYR A 19 12.87 15.23 1.32
C TYR A 19 11.81 14.12 1.39
N ILE A 20 10.62 14.41 1.93
CA ILE A 20 9.64 13.35 2.20
C ILE A 20 9.21 12.58 0.95
N ASP A 21 9.22 13.25 -0.19
CA ASP A 21 8.87 12.68 -1.49
C ASP A 21 10.08 12.31 -2.37
N ASP A 22 11.30 12.28 -1.78
CA ASP A 22 12.48 11.72 -2.43
C ASP A 22 12.25 10.23 -2.71
N SER A 23 12.92 9.68 -3.72
CA SER A 23 12.81 8.25 -4.04
C SER A 23 14.01 7.47 -3.49
N PRO A 24 13.79 6.43 -2.66
CA PRO A 24 12.52 5.96 -2.07
C PRO A 24 11.90 6.95 -1.10
N ALA A 25 10.56 7.00 -1.06
CA ALA A 25 9.82 7.91 -0.21
C ALA A 25 10.10 7.68 1.29
N TRP A 26 9.95 8.75 2.07
CA TRP A 26 10.05 8.70 3.52
C TRP A 26 8.66 8.58 4.15
N GLU A 27 8.56 7.83 5.23
CA GLU A 27 7.35 7.60 6.01
C GLU A 27 7.53 8.10 7.44
N TYR A 28 6.43 8.50 8.08
CA TYR A 28 6.40 8.82 9.50
C TYR A 28 5.53 7.81 10.23
N LEU A 29 6.14 7.02 11.09
CA LEU A 29 5.52 5.90 11.79
C LEU A 29 5.80 6.01 13.29
N ASN A 30 4.76 6.17 14.10
CA ASN A 30 4.88 6.16 15.58
C ASN A 30 5.94 7.12 16.16
N GLY A 31 6.12 8.29 15.55
CA GLY A 31 7.11 9.27 16.01
C GLY A 31 8.50 9.10 15.40
N GLU A 32 8.69 8.12 14.53
CA GLU A 32 9.95 7.84 13.84
C GLU A 32 9.84 8.11 12.35
N ILE A 33 10.91 8.59 11.76
CA ILE A 33 11.04 8.80 10.31
C ILE A 33 11.87 7.65 9.76
N GLN A 34 11.36 7.00 8.73
CA GLN A 34 12.08 5.95 8.04
C GLN A 34 11.90 6.03 6.53
N GLN A 35 12.95 5.68 5.80
CA GLN A 35 12.88 5.61 4.35
C GLN A 35 12.41 4.22 3.91
N LYS A 36 11.56 4.17 2.90
CA LYS A 36 11.15 2.89 2.27
C LYS A 36 12.34 2.15 1.69
N ALA A 37 12.23 0.84 1.59
CA ALA A 37 13.21 0.04 0.87
C ALA A 37 13.23 0.41 -0.62
N LEU A 38 14.40 0.35 -1.25
CA LEU A 38 14.51 0.51 -2.70
C LEU A 38 13.79 -0.66 -3.41
N PRO A 39 12.86 -0.39 -4.34
CA PRO A 39 12.13 -1.44 -5.01
C PRO A 39 13.04 -2.27 -5.92
N SER A 40 12.88 -3.59 -5.89
CA SER A 40 13.53 -4.50 -6.85
C SER A 40 12.76 -4.56 -8.18
N GLY A 41 13.37 -5.14 -9.21
CA GLY A 41 12.70 -5.34 -10.50
C GLY A 41 11.42 -6.20 -10.39
N GLN A 42 11.40 -7.20 -9.50
CA GLN A 42 10.20 -8.00 -9.25
C GLN A 42 9.11 -7.18 -8.56
N HIS A 43 9.50 -6.39 -7.56
CA HIS A 43 8.60 -5.46 -6.87
C HIS A 43 7.94 -4.50 -7.87
N SER A 44 8.73 -3.78 -8.65
CA SER A 44 8.22 -2.80 -9.64
C SER A 44 7.32 -3.47 -10.70
N LYS A 45 7.64 -4.71 -11.11
CA LYS A 45 6.82 -5.44 -12.08
C LYS A 45 5.45 -5.82 -11.51
N ILE A 46 5.40 -6.32 -10.28
CA ILE A 46 4.15 -6.68 -9.60
C ILE A 46 3.31 -5.41 -9.36
N GLN A 47 3.92 -4.35 -8.85
CA GLN A 47 3.26 -3.07 -8.59
C GLN A 47 2.60 -2.52 -9.85
N TYR A 48 3.35 -2.42 -10.96
CA TYR A 48 2.83 -1.96 -12.23
C TYR A 48 1.66 -2.82 -12.72
N LYS A 49 1.82 -4.15 -12.73
CA LYS A 49 0.78 -5.06 -13.24
C LYS A 49 -0.49 -5.08 -12.39
N LEU A 50 -0.38 -4.92 -11.08
CA LEU A 50 -1.54 -4.80 -10.20
C LEU A 50 -2.29 -3.50 -10.44
N CYS A 51 -1.59 -2.36 -10.50
CA CYS A 51 -2.22 -1.08 -10.83
C CYS A 51 -2.92 -1.16 -12.20
N GLU A 52 -2.24 -1.68 -13.22
CA GLU A 52 -2.80 -1.85 -14.56
C GLU A 52 -4.08 -2.73 -14.52
N THR A 53 -4.03 -3.89 -13.86
CA THR A 53 -5.15 -4.84 -13.80
C THR A 53 -6.36 -4.26 -13.07
N VAL A 54 -6.14 -3.60 -11.93
CA VAL A 54 -7.22 -2.95 -11.19
C VAL A 54 -7.82 -1.82 -12.02
N ASN A 55 -7.00 -0.91 -12.54
CA ASN A 55 -7.47 0.27 -13.25
C ASN A 55 -8.18 -0.08 -14.57
N GLN A 56 -7.69 -1.07 -15.33
CA GLN A 56 -8.39 -1.52 -16.55
C GLN A 56 -9.81 -2.02 -16.26
N SER A 57 -10.03 -2.65 -15.11
CA SER A 57 -11.35 -3.17 -14.72
C SER A 57 -12.25 -2.09 -14.10
N THR A 58 -11.71 -1.10 -13.41
CA THR A 58 -12.50 -0.23 -12.53
C THR A 58 -12.64 1.21 -13.02
N GLU A 59 -11.64 1.75 -13.73
CA GLU A 59 -11.63 3.14 -14.18
C GLU A 59 -12.74 3.47 -15.18
N PRO A 60 -13.04 2.64 -16.22
CA PRO A 60 -14.08 2.96 -17.20
C PRO A 60 -15.47 3.13 -16.57
N ALA A 61 -15.75 2.37 -15.51
CA ALA A 61 -17.02 2.43 -14.78
C ALA A 61 -16.96 3.34 -13.55
N LYS A 62 -15.84 4.01 -13.31
CA LYS A 62 -15.60 4.88 -12.13
C LYS A 62 -15.92 4.18 -10.82
N ILE A 63 -15.47 2.94 -10.65
CA ILE A 63 -15.67 2.13 -9.44
C ILE A 63 -14.58 2.41 -8.43
N ALA A 64 -13.32 2.29 -8.84
CA ALA A 64 -12.15 2.49 -7.99
C ALA A 64 -10.94 2.88 -8.85
N TYR A 65 -9.87 3.30 -8.19
CA TYR A 65 -8.59 3.57 -8.85
C TYR A 65 -7.42 3.15 -7.95
N ALA A 66 -6.45 2.48 -8.54
CA ALA A 66 -5.20 2.06 -7.89
C ALA A 66 -4.09 3.07 -8.20
N LEU A 67 -3.50 3.62 -7.16
CA LEU A 67 -2.44 4.62 -7.21
C LEU A 67 -1.15 4.02 -6.62
N PRO A 68 -0.05 3.96 -7.38
CA PRO A 68 1.23 3.54 -6.83
C PRO A 68 1.86 4.66 -6.00
N GLU A 69 2.55 4.31 -4.92
CA GLU A 69 3.38 5.21 -4.11
C GLU A 69 2.64 6.49 -3.66
N LEU A 70 1.33 6.41 -3.41
CA LEU A 70 0.55 7.55 -2.94
C LEU A 70 0.75 7.77 -1.44
N ARG A 71 1.10 9.00 -1.05
CA ARG A 71 1.15 9.40 0.35
C ARG A 71 -0.25 9.48 0.95
N CYS A 72 -0.44 8.75 2.05
CA CYS A 72 -1.68 8.71 2.84
C CYS A 72 -1.39 9.13 4.27
N ASN A 73 -1.99 10.23 4.73
CA ASN A 73 -1.87 10.70 6.10
C ASN A 73 -3.09 10.26 6.90
N LEU A 74 -2.90 9.41 7.91
CA LEU A 74 -3.99 8.90 8.72
C LEU A 74 -3.51 8.46 10.11
N GLY A 75 -4.32 8.70 11.12
CA GLY A 75 -4.08 8.17 12.47
C GLY A 75 -2.74 8.57 13.09
N GLY A 76 -2.25 9.77 12.80
CA GLY A 76 -0.96 10.25 13.30
C GLY A 76 0.25 9.66 12.57
N ARG A 77 0.05 8.97 11.46
CA ARG A 77 1.12 8.45 10.57
C ARG A 77 1.03 9.05 9.17
N SER A 78 2.14 9.09 8.45
CA SER A 78 2.23 9.38 7.02
C SER A 78 2.85 8.19 6.33
N LEU A 79 2.03 7.44 5.60
CA LEU A 79 2.38 6.20 4.92
C LEU A 79 2.44 6.42 3.42
N VAL A 80 3.27 5.62 2.75
CA VAL A 80 3.32 5.55 1.29
C VAL A 80 3.19 4.07 0.89
N PRO A 81 1.98 3.49 0.86
CA PRO A 81 1.77 2.13 0.43
C PRO A 81 2.31 1.90 -0.99
N ASP A 82 2.80 0.70 -1.29
CA ASP A 82 3.23 0.39 -2.65
C ASP A 82 2.08 0.55 -3.64
N ILE A 83 0.85 0.17 -3.24
CA ILE A 83 -0.37 0.49 -4.00
C ILE A 83 -1.49 0.85 -3.01
N ALA A 84 -2.12 2.00 -3.23
CA ALA A 84 -3.31 2.44 -2.53
C ALA A 84 -4.50 2.41 -3.49
N VAL A 85 -5.53 1.61 -3.21
CA VAL A 85 -6.74 1.55 -4.01
C VAL A 85 -7.87 2.29 -3.29
N PHE A 86 -8.48 3.23 -3.96
CA PHE A 86 -9.62 4.00 -3.45
C PHE A 86 -10.86 3.77 -4.29
N TYR A 87 -12.02 3.66 -3.67
CA TYR A 87 -13.26 3.81 -4.39
C TYR A 87 -13.32 5.19 -5.04
N TRP A 88 -13.87 5.27 -6.23
CA TRP A 88 -13.85 6.47 -7.07
C TRP A 88 -14.40 7.72 -6.37
N ASN A 89 -15.47 7.57 -5.63
CA ASN A 89 -16.13 8.65 -4.89
C ASN A 89 -15.36 9.11 -3.63
N ARG A 90 -14.26 8.45 -3.28
CA ARG A 90 -13.39 8.79 -2.16
C ARG A 90 -12.08 9.46 -2.59
N ILE A 91 -11.85 9.56 -3.90
CA ILE A 91 -10.67 10.23 -4.45
C ILE A 91 -10.87 11.74 -4.29
N PRO A 92 -10.04 12.44 -3.49
CA PRO A 92 -10.16 13.88 -3.33
C PRO A 92 -9.64 14.60 -4.57
N LEU A 93 -10.39 15.64 -4.96
CA LEU A 93 -10.08 16.45 -6.14
C LEU A 93 -9.85 17.91 -5.74
N THR A 94 -9.05 18.61 -6.53
CA THR A 94 -8.89 20.06 -6.46
C THR A 94 -10.16 20.76 -6.95
N SER A 95 -10.23 22.08 -6.78
CA SER A 95 -11.31 22.89 -7.35
C SER A 95 -11.41 22.84 -8.88
N GLU A 96 -10.31 22.44 -9.54
CA GLU A 96 -10.20 22.31 -11.01
C GLU A 96 -10.57 20.89 -11.49
N GLY A 97 -10.77 19.95 -10.55
CA GLY A 97 -11.12 18.56 -10.83
C GLY A 97 -9.92 17.63 -10.99
N ASP A 98 -8.73 18.09 -10.70
CA ASP A 98 -7.53 17.26 -10.69
C ASP A 98 -7.41 16.50 -9.36
N ILE A 99 -6.74 15.35 -9.37
CA ILE A 99 -6.40 14.61 -8.17
C ILE A 99 -5.41 15.41 -7.32
N VAL A 100 -5.59 15.38 -5.99
CA VAL A 100 -4.63 16.04 -5.08
C VAL A 100 -3.35 15.19 -4.93
N ASN A 101 -2.24 15.82 -4.51
CA ASN A 101 -0.93 15.17 -4.45
C ASN A 101 -0.78 14.14 -3.32
N TYR A 102 -1.53 14.27 -2.24
CA TYR A 102 -1.56 13.34 -1.12
C TYR A 102 -2.96 13.28 -0.52
N PHE A 103 -3.29 12.18 0.14
CA PHE A 103 -4.62 12.00 0.71
C PHE A 103 -4.56 11.97 2.24
N ASP A 104 -5.37 12.82 2.89
CA ASP A 104 -5.56 12.80 4.35
C ASP A 104 -6.63 11.76 4.71
N SER A 105 -6.49 10.56 4.18
CA SER A 105 -7.42 9.46 4.38
C SER A 105 -6.74 8.10 4.14
N PHE A 106 -7.42 7.04 4.59
CA PHE A 106 -6.97 5.66 4.35
C PHE A 106 -7.45 5.15 2.99
N PRO A 107 -6.66 4.27 2.32
CA PRO A 107 -7.12 3.55 1.15
C PRO A 107 -8.21 2.53 1.51
N ASP A 108 -9.09 2.19 0.58
CA ASP A 108 -10.05 1.09 0.77
C ASP A 108 -9.35 -0.26 0.71
N TRP A 109 -8.26 -0.34 -0.07
CA TRP A 109 -7.41 -1.51 -0.14
C TRP A 109 -5.94 -1.07 -0.21
N THR A 110 -5.15 -1.51 0.75
CA THR A 110 -3.70 -1.29 0.78
C THR A 110 -2.96 -2.55 0.34
N ILE A 111 -1.95 -2.38 -0.50
CA ILE A 111 -1.10 -3.49 -0.96
C ILE A 111 0.35 -3.10 -0.72
N GLU A 112 1.06 -3.99 -0.04
CA GLU A 112 2.50 -3.89 0.18
C GLU A 112 3.20 -5.08 -0.49
N ILE A 113 4.35 -4.83 -1.09
CA ILE A 113 5.16 -5.84 -1.77
C ILE A 113 6.50 -5.91 -1.06
N LEU A 114 6.76 -7.01 -0.37
CA LEU A 114 7.97 -7.14 0.43
C LEU A 114 9.23 -7.12 -0.46
N SER A 115 10.16 -6.23 -0.14
CA SER A 115 11.45 -6.16 -0.82
C SER A 115 12.42 -7.22 -0.26
N PRO A 116 13.41 -7.68 -1.03
CA PRO A 116 14.42 -8.61 -0.54
C PRO A 116 15.08 -8.11 0.75
N HIS A 117 15.22 -8.99 1.73
CA HIS A 117 15.82 -8.70 3.05
C HIS A 117 15.06 -7.68 3.92
N GLN A 118 13.90 -7.23 3.52
CA GLN A 118 13.04 -6.36 4.33
C GLN A 118 12.38 -7.17 5.45
N ALA A 119 12.35 -6.63 6.67
CA ALA A 119 11.61 -7.22 7.76
C ALA A 119 10.10 -7.12 7.51
N MET A 120 9.40 -8.25 7.64
CA MET A 120 7.95 -8.34 7.38
C MET A 120 7.12 -7.61 8.45
N THR A 121 7.54 -7.63 9.71
CA THR A 121 6.77 -7.09 10.84
C THR A 121 6.40 -5.61 10.69
N PRO A 122 7.31 -4.69 10.32
CA PRO A 122 6.94 -3.29 10.11
C PRO A 122 5.96 -3.09 8.95
N VAL A 123 6.03 -3.94 7.92
CA VAL A 123 5.10 -3.87 6.78
C VAL A 123 3.70 -4.34 7.19
N ILE A 124 3.62 -5.40 7.99
CA ILE A 124 2.36 -5.86 8.58
C ILE A 124 1.75 -4.78 9.48
N ASP A 125 2.56 -4.09 10.30
CA ASP A 125 2.09 -3.00 11.18
C ASP A 125 1.45 -1.86 10.36
N LYS A 126 2.01 -1.49 9.21
CA LYS A 126 1.40 -0.51 8.30
C LYS A 126 0.03 -0.97 7.78
N ILE A 127 -0.09 -2.23 7.36
CA ILE A 127 -1.37 -2.80 6.89
C ILE A 127 -2.40 -2.79 8.02
N ILE A 128 -2.03 -3.25 9.21
CA ILE A 128 -2.92 -3.27 10.38
C ILE A 128 -3.39 -1.84 10.71
N HIS A 129 -2.48 -0.87 10.72
CA HIS A 129 -2.83 0.52 10.95
C HIS A 129 -3.87 1.02 9.92
N CYS A 130 -3.70 0.75 8.63
CA CYS A 130 -4.71 1.11 7.64
C CYS A 130 -6.08 0.48 7.95
N LEU A 131 -6.11 -0.80 8.36
CA LEU A 131 -7.36 -1.50 8.71
C LEU A 131 -8.05 -0.90 9.95
N GLU A 132 -7.28 -0.50 10.96
CA GLU A 132 -7.80 0.15 12.18
C GLU A 132 -8.49 1.50 11.86
N TYR A 133 -8.05 2.18 10.81
CA TYR A 133 -8.61 3.45 10.37
C TYR A 133 -9.65 3.32 9.23
N GLY A 134 -10.08 2.10 8.90
CA GLY A 134 -11.23 1.87 8.01
C GLY A 134 -10.92 1.27 6.65
N CYS A 135 -9.65 0.96 6.35
CA CYS A 135 -9.29 0.16 5.18
C CYS A 135 -10.02 -1.19 5.24
N GLN A 136 -10.55 -1.66 4.12
CA GLN A 136 -11.38 -2.86 4.07
C GLN A 136 -10.58 -4.12 3.71
N LEU A 137 -9.40 -3.94 3.10
CA LEU A 137 -8.59 -5.03 2.61
C LEU A 137 -7.11 -4.65 2.62
N GLY A 138 -6.26 -5.55 3.10
CA GLY A 138 -4.81 -5.45 3.02
C GLY A 138 -4.21 -6.67 2.35
N TRP A 139 -3.27 -6.48 1.44
CA TRP A 139 -2.43 -7.56 0.92
C TRP A 139 -0.97 -7.30 1.25
N LEU A 140 -0.29 -8.34 1.70
CA LEU A 140 1.17 -8.39 1.73
C LEU A 140 1.65 -9.46 0.76
N ILE A 141 2.29 -9.04 -0.31
CA ILE A 141 2.87 -9.92 -1.32
C ILE A 141 4.31 -10.23 -0.92
N VAL A 142 4.64 -11.51 -0.82
CA VAL A 142 5.96 -12.00 -0.43
C VAL A 142 6.61 -12.73 -1.63
N PRO A 143 7.40 -12.03 -2.46
CA PRO A 143 7.93 -12.61 -3.70
C PRO A 143 8.86 -13.81 -3.46
N ASP A 144 9.68 -13.80 -2.42
CA ASP A 144 10.63 -14.87 -2.12
C ASP A 144 9.92 -16.17 -1.74
N ASP A 145 8.80 -16.08 -1.02
CA ASP A 145 7.99 -17.24 -0.59
C ASP A 145 6.90 -17.60 -1.60
N ARG A 146 6.71 -16.82 -2.65
CA ARG A 146 5.61 -16.99 -3.60
C ARG A 146 4.26 -17.12 -2.89
N SER A 147 4.01 -16.24 -1.93
CA SER A 147 2.79 -16.23 -1.12
C SER A 147 2.21 -14.83 -0.99
N ILE A 148 0.93 -14.76 -0.62
CA ILE A 148 0.22 -13.50 -0.35
C ILE A 148 -0.55 -13.67 0.94
N LEU A 149 -0.31 -12.75 1.90
CA LEU A 149 -1.08 -12.64 3.12
C LEU A 149 -2.21 -11.64 2.89
N VAL A 150 -3.43 -12.05 3.19
CA VAL A 150 -4.62 -11.21 3.06
C VAL A 150 -5.15 -10.89 4.45
N PHE A 151 -5.36 -9.60 4.68
CA PHE A 151 -5.84 -9.03 5.93
C PHE A 151 -7.22 -8.39 5.69
N LYS A 152 -8.17 -8.66 6.58
CA LYS A 152 -9.50 -8.03 6.61
C LYS A 152 -9.83 -7.56 8.02
N PRO A 153 -10.60 -6.50 8.20
CA PRO A 153 -11.02 -6.04 9.52
C PRO A 153 -11.67 -7.18 10.32
N ASN A 154 -11.29 -7.31 11.59
CA ASN A 154 -11.86 -8.28 12.54
C ASN A 154 -11.77 -9.76 12.09
N GLN A 155 -10.83 -10.10 11.22
CA GLN A 155 -10.60 -11.48 10.78
C GLN A 155 -9.15 -11.88 10.97
N THR A 156 -8.90 -13.16 11.17
CA THR A 156 -7.56 -13.74 11.16
C THR A 156 -6.98 -13.62 9.75
N PRO A 157 -5.74 -13.13 9.59
CA PRO A 157 -5.08 -13.10 8.29
C PRO A 157 -5.01 -14.49 7.66
N LYS A 158 -5.23 -14.57 6.36
CA LYS A 158 -5.14 -15.82 5.59
C LYS A 158 -3.95 -15.76 4.63
N VAL A 159 -3.18 -16.86 4.58
CA VAL A 159 -2.06 -17.02 3.64
C VAL A 159 -2.51 -17.80 2.43
N TYR A 160 -2.22 -17.27 1.25
CA TYR A 160 -2.45 -17.90 -0.05
C TYR A 160 -1.10 -18.26 -0.66
N TYR A 161 -0.96 -19.49 -1.13
CA TYR A 161 0.29 -20.01 -1.69
C TYR A 161 0.19 -20.23 -3.19
N LEU A 162 1.35 -20.31 -3.87
CA LEU A 162 1.45 -20.47 -5.32
C LEU A 162 0.65 -21.68 -5.89
N ASN A 163 0.55 -22.74 -5.12
CA ASN A 163 -0.12 -23.97 -5.52
C ASN A 163 -1.63 -23.99 -5.17
N SER A 164 -2.15 -22.90 -4.63
CA SER A 164 -3.59 -22.75 -4.36
C SER A 164 -4.30 -22.26 -5.62
N GLU A 165 -5.41 -22.93 -5.95
CA GLU A 165 -6.33 -22.47 -7.02
C GLU A 165 -7.36 -21.44 -6.50
N GLU A 166 -7.28 -21.09 -5.21
CA GLU A 166 -8.19 -20.11 -4.63
C GLU A 166 -7.95 -18.73 -5.21
N THR A 167 -9.02 -18.04 -5.55
CA THR A 167 -8.97 -16.63 -5.93
C THR A 167 -8.73 -15.76 -4.71
N LEU A 168 -7.91 -14.75 -4.91
CA LEU A 168 -7.60 -13.75 -3.88
C LEU A 168 -8.80 -12.83 -3.66
N PRO A 169 -9.15 -12.52 -2.40
CA PRO A 169 -10.19 -11.55 -2.11
C PRO A 169 -9.83 -10.16 -2.64
N VAL A 170 -10.77 -9.51 -3.30
CA VAL A 170 -10.68 -8.12 -3.75
C VAL A 170 -11.77 -7.28 -3.08
N LEU A 171 -11.76 -5.96 -3.25
CA LEU A 171 -12.83 -5.09 -2.74
C LEU A 171 -14.17 -5.46 -3.39
N GLU A 172 -15.24 -5.27 -2.64
CA GLU A 172 -16.61 -5.36 -3.16
C GLU A 172 -16.75 -4.45 -4.41
N LYS A 173 -17.48 -4.86 -5.40
CA LYS A 173 -17.69 -4.18 -6.69
C LYS A 173 -16.49 -4.19 -7.66
N ILE A 174 -15.34 -4.71 -7.29
CA ILE A 174 -14.21 -4.89 -8.23
C ILE A 174 -14.31 -6.30 -8.83
N GLU A 175 -14.54 -6.35 -10.13
CA GLU A 175 -14.72 -7.62 -10.85
C GLU A 175 -13.39 -8.06 -11.50
N ILE A 176 -12.44 -8.46 -10.67
CA ILE A 176 -11.19 -9.11 -11.09
C ILE A 176 -11.06 -10.45 -10.37
N SER A 177 -10.52 -11.42 -11.06
CA SER A 177 -10.24 -12.75 -10.52
C SER A 177 -8.75 -13.02 -10.68
N LEU A 178 -8.03 -13.07 -9.56
CA LEU A 178 -6.60 -13.32 -9.51
C LEU A 178 -6.30 -14.43 -8.52
N THR A 179 -5.40 -15.32 -8.90
CA THR A 179 -4.77 -16.29 -8.01
C THR A 179 -3.33 -15.83 -7.70
N VAL A 180 -2.69 -16.44 -6.72
CA VAL A 180 -1.26 -16.24 -6.46
C VAL A 180 -0.43 -16.60 -7.69
N ALA A 181 -0.82 -17.66 -8.40
CA ALA A 181 -0.14 -18.10 -9.62
C ALA A 181 -0.20 -17.05 -10.73
N ASP A 182 -1.33 -16.37 -10.91
CA ASP A 182 -1.47 -15.30 -11.91
C ASP A 182 -0.52 -14.14 -11.63
N ILE A 183 -0.45 -13.69 -10.38
CA ILE A 183 0.40 -12.57 -9.97
C ILE A 183 1.89 -12.92 -10.19
N PHE A 184 2.32 -14.09 -9.77
CA PHE A 184 3.72 -14.48 -9.96
C PHE A 184 4.07 -14.93 -11.39
N ALA A 185 3.08 -15.26 -12.21
CA ALA A 185 3.28 -15.48 -13.65
C ALA A 185 3.72 -14.20 -14.37
N TRP A 186 3.32 -13.02 -13.91
CA TRP A 186 3.76 -11.74 -14.48
C TRP A 186 5.28 -11.53 -14.42
N LEU A 187 5.96 -12.19 -13.49
CA LEU A 187 7.41 -12.09 -13.36
C LEU A 187 8.17 -12.83 -14.47
N LYS A 188 7.50 -13.76 -15.18
CA LYS A 188 8.09 -14.49 -16.30
C LYS A 188 8.04 -13.61 -17.54
N MET A 189 9.19 -13.43 -18.19
CA MET A 189 9.35 -12.61 -19.39
C MET A 189 9.51 -13.46 -20.66
N ARG A 190 9.28 -14.79 -20.56
CA ARG A 190 9.40 -15.76 -21.65
C ARG A 190 8.13 -16.57 -21.79
#